data_96e48b38931ede71a67808679c605f01
#
_entry.id   96e48b38931ede71a67808679c605f01
#
_cell.length_a   1.000
_cell.length_b   1.000
_cell.length_c   1.000
_cell.angle_alpha   90.00
_cell.angle_beta   90.00
_cell.angle_gamma   90.00
#
_symmetry.space_group_name_H-M   'P 1'
#
loop_
_entity.id
_entity.type
_entity.pdbx_description
1 polymer ?
#
loop_
_entity_poly.entity_id
_entity_poly.type
_entity_poly.pdbx_seq_one_letter_code
_entity_poly.pdbx_strand_id
1 'polypeptide(L)'
;MSKPDLTEKLNVIARSPFELYYEGEAVAISASNRIGDFDILPGHADFFSMLTPGEITIQKTEGDPVKIDAKSGIVTVRDNQAYLFVNM
;
A
#
# COMPACT_ATOMS: atom_id res chain seq x y z
N MET A 1 18.90 -13.52 -12.30
CA MET A 1 17.92 -12.55 -11.85
C MET A 1 18.54 -11.62 -10.81
N SER A 2 18.36 -10.37 -11.01
CA SER A 2 18.85 -9.44 -10.01
C SER A 2 17.90 -9.46 -8.81
N LYS A 3 18.46 -9.37 -7.63
CA LYS A 3 17.64 -9.21 -6.46
C LYS A 3 17.08 -7.78 -6.42
N PRO A 4 16.02 -7.57 -5.67
CA PRO A 4 15.47 -6.22 -5.57
C PRO A 4 16.52 -5.24 -5.11
N ASP A 5 16.55 -4.11 -5.76
CA ASP A 5 17.39 -3.01 -5.35
C ASP A 5 16.78 -2.40 -4.10
N LEU A 6 17.56 -2.28 -3.05
CA LEU A 6 17.06 -1.68 -1.80
C LEU A 6 16.69 -0.21 -1.99
N THR A 7 17.12 0.39 -3.10
CA THR A 7 16.70 1.76 -3.41
C THR A 7 15.42 1.81 -4.21
N GLU A 8 14.91 0.66 -4.66
CA GLU A 8 13.65 0.64 -5.37
C GLU A 8 12.51 1.04 -4.45
N LYS A 9 11.61 1.80 -5.00
CA LYS A 9 10.50 2.35 -4.25
C LYS A 9 9.22 2.22 -5.02
N LEU A 10 8.16 2.20 -4.26
CA LEU A 10 6.80 2.15 -4.73
C LEU A 10 6.21 3.54 -4.54
N ASN A 11 5.50 4.06 -5.53
CA ASN A 11 4.79 5.31 -5.36
C ASN A 11 3.41 5.00 -4.81
N VAL A 12 3.02 5.66 -3.74
CA VAL A 12 1.78 5.34 -3.03
C VAL A 12 0.92 6.58 -2.89
N ILE A 13 -0.36 6.43 -3.18
CA ILE A 13 -1.38 7.41 -2.83
C ILE A 13 -2.42 6.67 -2.01
N ALA A 14 -2.62 7.11 -0.77
CA ALA A 14 -3.59 6.51 0.13
C ALA A 14 -4.56 7.57 0.60
N ARG A 15 -5.84 7.39 0.28
CA ARG A 15 -6.82 8.41 0.60
C ARG A 15 -8.22 7.84 0.79
N SER A 16 -9.08 8.66 1.41
CA SER A 16 -10.52 8.48 1.38
C SER A 16 -11.11 9.55 0.47
N PRO A 17 -12.43 9.59 0.29
CA PRO A 17 -13.05 10.67 -0.49
C PRO A 17 -12.75 12.05 0.04
N PHE A 18 -12.50 12.18 1.33
CA PHE A 18 -12.40 13.49 1.97
C PHE A 18 -11.00 13.81 2.47
N GLU A 19 -10.10 12.85 2.49
CA GLU A 19 -8.82 13.07 3.15
C GLU A 19 -7.72 12.28 2.47
N LEU A 20 -6.56 12.93 2.33
CA LEU A 20 -5.35 12.30 1.83
C LEU A 20 -4.53 11.88 3.05
N TYR A 21 -4.24 10.58 3.19
CA TYR A 21 -3.47 10.06 4.33
C TYR A 21 -1.99 9.99 4.02
N TYR A 22 -1.64 9.65 2.80
CA TYR A 22 -0.24 9.57 2.42
C TYR A 22 -0.09 9.69 0.92
N GLU A 23 0.92 10.41 0.50
CA GLU A 23 1.32 10.48 -0.90
C GLU A 23 2.83 10.58 -0.95
N GLY A 24 3.46 9.62 -1.58
CA GLY A 24 4.92 9.62 -1.67
C GLY A 24 5.47 8.24 -1.92
N GLU A 25 6.77 8.12 -1.73
CA GLU A 25 7.47 6.86 -1.93
C GLU A 25 7.39 5.98 -0.70
N ALA A 26 7.34 4.67 -0.94
CA ALA A 26 7.32 3.69 0.14
C ALA A 26 8.12 2.46 -0.29
N VAL A 27 8.48 1.65 0.67
CA VAL A 27 9.20 0.39 0.40
C VAL A 27 8.31 -0.82 0.55
N ALA A 28 7.15 -0.68 1.17
CA ALA A 28 6.20 -1.78 1.32
C ALA A 28 4.84 -1.26 1.78
N ILE A 29 3.80 -1.99 1.42
CA ILE A 29 2.46 -1.80 1.97
C ILE A 29 2.01 -3.14 2.50
N SER A 30 1.56 -3.18 3.75
CA SER A 30 0.99 -4.39 4.36
C SER A 30 -0.48 -4.18 4.58
N ALA A 31 -1.27 -5.13 4.14
CA ALA A 31 -2.73 -5.05 4.24
C ALA A 31 -3.31 -6.45 4.31
N SER A 32 -4.63 -6.55 4.38
CA SER A 32 -5.33 -7.84 4.45
C SER A 32 -6.48 -7.88 3.48
N ASN A 33 -6.71 -9.03 2.91
CA ASN A 33 -7.91 -9.31 2.13
C ASN A 33 -8.55 -10.59 2.65
N ARG A 34 -9.56 -11.10 1.94
CA ARG A 34 -10.29 -12.26 2.40
C ARG A 34 -9.46 -13.52 2.50
N ILE A 35 -8.34 -13.56 1.81
CA ILE A 35 -7.45 -14.72 1.84
C ILE A 35 -6.47 -14.62 3.02
N GLY A 36 -6.13 -13.42 3.43
CA GLY A 36 -5.22 -13.20 4.55
C GLY A 36 -4.37 -11.97 4.36
N ASP A 37 -3.33 -11.87 5.16
CA ASP A 37 -2.41 -10.74 5.10
C ASP A 37 -1.50 -10.86 3.89
N PHE A 38 -1.14 -9.71 3.33
CA PHE A 38 -0.24 -9.67 2.19
C PHE A 38 0.56 -8.38 2.20
N ASP A 39 1.71 -8.42 1.50
CA ASP A 39 2.58 -7.26 1.34
C ASP A 39 2.71 -6.91 -0.13
N ILE A 40 2.78 -5.61 -0.41
CA ILE A 40 3.06 -5.10 -1.74
C ILE A 40 4.44 -4.45 -1.67
N LEU A 41 5.35 -4.96 -2.47
CA LEU A 41 6.73 -4.49 -2.52
C LEU A 41 7.00 -3.81 -3.86
N PRO A 42 8.06 -2.99 -3.96
CA PRO A 42 8.44 -2.41 -5.24
C PRO A 42 8.63 -3.50 -6.30
N GLY A 43 8.17 -3.24 -7.50
CA GLY A 43 8.23 -4.21 -8.58
C GLY A 43 7.12 -5.25 -8.57
N HIS A 44 6.16 -5.12 -7.66
CA HIS A 44 5.01 -6.02 -7.61
C HIS A 44 4.27 -6.00 -8.95
N ALA A 45 3.82 -7.16 -9.38
CA ALA A 45 3.01 -7.26 -10.60
C ALA A 45 1.71 -6.47 -10.43
N ASP A 46 1.11 -6.11 -11.54
CA ASP A 46 -0.18 -5.43 -11.51
C ASP A 46 -1.16 -6.24 -10.67
N PHE A 47 -1.90 -5.55 -9.82
CA PHE A 47 -2.65 -6.21 -8.78
C PHE A 47 -3.86 -5.36 -8.39
N PHE A 48 -4.94 -6.04 -8.05
CA PHE A 48 -6.14 -5.39 -7.54
C PHE A 48 -6.70 -6.26 -6.42
N SER A 49 -7.09 -5.64 -5.32
CA SER A 49 -7.71 -6.36 -4.23
C SER A 49 -8.67 -5.48 -3.46
N MET A 50 -9.75 -6.08 -3.01
CA MET A 50 -10.62 -5.46 -2.01
C MET A 50 -10.06 -5.80 -0.64
N LEU A 51 -10.01 -4.81 0.24
CA LEU A 51 -9.41 -4.97 1.55
C LEU A 51 -10.47 -5.26 2.60
N THR A 52 -10.11 -6.10 3.56
CA THR A 52 -10.97 -6.37 4.71
C THR A 52 -10.67 -5.36 5.82
N PRO A 53 -11.56 -5.20 6.80
CA PRO A 53 -11.31 -4.29 7.91
C PRO A 53 -10.00 -4.63 8.61
N GLY A 54 -9.24 -3.61 8.93
CA GLY A 54 -7.99 -3.79 9.64
C GLY A 54 -7.01 -2.68 9.38
N GLU A 55 -5.81 -2.87 9.89
CA GLU A 55 -4.75 -1.88 9.77
C GLU A 55 -3.97 -2.08 8.48
N ILE A 56 -3.77 -0.97 7.77
CA ILE A 56 -2.91 -0.91 6.61
C ILE A 56 -1.64 -0.19 7.05
N THR A 57 -0.49 -0.77 6.77
CA THR A 57 0.80 -0.17 7.13
C THR A 57 1.56 0.18 5.87
N ILE A 58 1.98 1.43 5.76
CA ILE A 58 2.82 1.90 4.66
C ILE A 58 4.21 2.15 5.23
N GLN A 59 5.18 1.33 4.81
CA GLN A 59 6.57 1.47 5.24
C GLN A 59 7.25 2.49 4.35
N LYS A 60 7.67 3.59 4.96
CA LYS A 60 8.35 4.66 4.23
C LYS A 60 9.85 4.37 4.16
N THR A 61 10.53 5.10 3.30
CA THR A 61 11.99 4.99 3.20
C THR A 61 12.67 5.51 4.46
N GLU A 62 12.05 6.46 5.14
CA GLU A 62 12.57 7.03 6.38
C GLU A 62 11.42 7.35 7.30
N GLY A 63 11.68 7.28 8.59
CA GLY A 63 10.72 7.65 9.61
C GLY A 63 9.74 6.53 9.91
N ASP A 64 8.77 6.86 10.73
CA ASP A 64 7.80 5.89 11.20
C ASP A 64 6.83 5.51 10.09
N PRO A 65 6.36 4.26 10.09
CA PRO A 65 5.36 3.86 9.10
C PRO A 65 4.05 4.62 9.29
N VAL A 66 3.32 4.77 8.20
CA VAL A 66 1.97 5.33 8.23
C VAL A 66 1.03 4.16 8.48
N LYS A 67 0.15 4.29 9.46
CA LYS A 67 -0.83 3.27 9.78
C LYS A 67 -2.22 3.82 9.60
N ILE A 68 -3.05 3.09 8.87
CA ILE A 68 -4.41 3.50 8.57
C ILE A 68 -5.33 2.36 9.01
N ASP A 69 -6.25 2.67 9.91
CA ASP A 69 -7.24 1.70 10.35
C ASP A 69 -8.48 1.87 9.49
N ALA A 70 -8.66 0.99 8.54
CA ALA A 70 -9.71 1.11 7.56
C ALA A 70 -10.80 0.08 7.79
N LYS A 71 -12.04 0.47 7.54
CA LYS A 71 -13.19 -0.45 7.59
C LYS A 71 -13.32 -1.22 6.30
N SER A 72 -12.92 -0.62 5.21
CA SER A 72 -12.91 -1.27 3.91
C SER A 72 -12.00 -0.48 3.00
N GLY A 73 -11.70 -1.03 1.85
CA GLY A 73 -10.89 -0.32 0.89
C GLY A 73 -10.59 -1.15 -0.33
N ILE A 74 -9.88 -0.51 -1.24
CA ILE A 74 -9.44 -1.12 -2.48
C ILE A 74 -7.98 -0.72 -2.66
N VAL A 75 -7.16 -1.67 -3.09
CA VAL A 75 -5.80 -1.35 -3.51
C VAL A 75 -5.62 -1.75 -4.96
N THR A 76 -5.00 -0.87 -5.73
CA THR A 76 -4.63 -1.13 -7.12
C THR A 76 -3.15 -0.86 -7.26
N VAL A 77 -2.43 -1.79 -7.88
CA VAL A 77 -1.01 -1.62 -8.18
C VAL A 77 -0.82 -1.73 -9.67
N ARG A 78 -0.12 -0.77 -10.25
CA ARG A 78 0.11 -0.72 -11.67
C ARG A 78 1.39 0.06 -11.95
N ASP A 79 2.31 -0.56 -12.65
CA ASP A 79 3.58 0.08 -13.00
C ASP A 79 4.25 0.73 -11.79
N ASN A 80 4.34 -0.01 -10.71
CA ASN A 80 4.98 0.43 -9.47
C ASN A 80 4.28 1.62 -8.82
N GLN A 81 3.01 1.81 -9.15
CA GLN A 81 2.16 2.85 -8.57
C GLN A 81 1.04 2.17 -7.79
N ALA A 82 1.00 2.38 -6.49
CA ALA A 82 -0.04 1.82 -5.64
C ALA A 82 -1.05 2.90 -5.28
N TYR A 83 -2.30 2.56 -5.44
CA TYR A 83 -3.40 3.45 -5.11
C TYR A 83 -4.27 2.77 -4.08
N LEU A 84 -4.34 3.35 -2.89
CA LEU A 84 -5.17 2.86 -1.80
C LEU A 84 -6.34 3.81 -1.61
N PHE A 85 -7.53 3.30 -1.79
CA PHE A 85 -8.73 4.08 -1.56
C PHE A 85 -9.48 3.43 -0.41
N VAL A 86 -9.53 4.11 0.72
CA VAL A 86 -10.03 3.52 1.96
C VAL A 86 -11.25 4.23 2.48
N ASN A 87 -12.04 3.50 3.22
CA ASN A 87 -13.21 4.01 3.91
C ASN A 87 -13.00 3.76 5.41
N MET A 88 -13.07 4.82 6.15
CA MET A 88 -12.80 4.78 7.60
C MET A 88 -14.07 4.59 8.39
#